data_2d93f91df8583c7760dc10f88f3d095a
#
_entry.id   2d93f91df8583c7760dc10f88f3d095a
#
_cell.length_a   1.000
_cell.length_b   1.000
_cell.length_c   1.000
_cell.angle_alpha   90.00
_cell.angle_beta   90.00
_cell.angle_gamma   90.00
#
_symmetry.space_group_name_H-M   'P 1'
#
loop_
_entity.id
_entity.type
_entity.pdbx_description
1 polymer ?
#
loop_
_entity_poly.entity_id
_entity_poly.type
_entity_poly.pdbx_seq_one_letter_code
_entity_poly.pdbx_strand_id
1 'polypeptide(L)'
;MSHPCPHACGVLLCHPLSTFAFPHQRKLEATVELLQQQKLEARSLKSQEEEKVAEWKNTVSRERERIEKEFEKLHDFLDEEEEKLQRKLKQEEKRTATKLRNNVTQLAKQCQALGKLTTEIKERSQQPPLGLLKVRSLKIFDVALLRSENIQAQKQAVVSAELQDTYNIPTIRIFEFLNQFKGELQMTLDSKSAHPSLLLSEDGQSVSHGGARQELPDYPERFDPYVFVLGSLRITAGRCYWEVEVGDQTEWDIGVCREAVKRKGKGPLSPQAGFWRMWLRNGDQYKVLLSHPITLSVKQKPKRVGIYLDYKGGEVSFYNVTHQTHLYTYSGAFRDALRPFFSPGLSQGGRSASPLVVCPSMDQNEG
;
A
#
# COMPACT_ATOMS: atom_id res chain seq x y z
N MET A 1 -72.04 61.00 -87.72
CA MET A 1 -73.21 60.89 -86.89
C MET A 1 -72.74 60.53 -85.47
N SER A 2 -72.74 61.53 -84.74
CA SER A 2 -73.54 61.91 -83.56
C SER A 2 -73.14 61.13 -82.27
N HIS A 3 -72.46 61.89 -81.45
CA HIS A 3 -72.74 62.21 -80.09
C HIS A 3 -72.70 61.20 -78.93
N PRO A 4 -72.67 61.65 -77.68
CA PRO A 4 -71.56 62.30 -76.90
C PRO A 4 -71.36 61.63 -75.51
N CYS A 5 -70.44 62.20 -74.80
CA CYS A 5 -70.14 62.19 -73.31
C CYS A 5 -71.32 61.87 -72.39
N PRO A 6 -71.14 61.67 -71.04
CA PRO A 6 -70.23 62.42 -70.16
C PRO A 6 -69.70 61.65 -68.91
N HIS A 7 -68.70 62.30 -68.31
CA HIS A 7 -68.48 62.47 -66.89
C HIS A 7 -68.64 61.37 -65.86
N ALA A 8 -67.56 61.02 -65.15
CA ALA A 8 -67.52 61.10 -63.73
C ALA A 8 -66.06 61.25 -63.20
N CYS A 9 -65.85 62.44 -62.75
CA CYS A 9 -64.66 62.80 -62.04
C CYS A 9 -64.60 62.03 -60.71
N GLY A 10 -63.55 61.15 -60.54
CA GLY A 10 -63.19 60.59 -59.26
C GLY A 10 -61.90 61.20 -58.80
N VAL A 11 -61.95 62.23 -58.00
CA VAL A 11 -60.80 62.81 -57.29
C VAL A 11 -60.26 61.76 -56.35
N LEU A 12 -59.27 61.05 -56.75
CA LEU A 12 -58.41 60.28 -55.84
C LEU A 12 -57.56 61.32 -55.14
N LEU A 13 -57.93 61.52 -53.87
CA LEU A 13 -57.12 62.23 -52.88
C LEU A 13 -55.78 61.46 -52.77
N CYS A 14 -54.77 61.96 -53.50
CA CYS A 14 -53.36 61.65 -53.26
C CYS A 14 -53.01 62.24 -51.90
N HIS A 15 -53.30 61.51 -50.80
CA HIS A 15 -52.61 61.82 -49.57
C HIS A 15 -51.12 61.57 -49.79
N PRO A 16 -50.25 62.48 -49.44
CA PRO A 16 -48.83 62.33 -49.69
C PRO A 16 -48.31 61.21 -48.79
N LEU A 17 -48.03 60.00 -49.33
CA LEU A 17 -47.29 58.92 -48.70
C LEU A 17 -45.99 59.38 -48.07
N SER A 18 -45.51 60.59 -48.42
CA SER A 18 -44.32 61.22 -47.90
C SER A 18 -44.41 61.60 -46.41
N THR A 19 -45.62 61.91 -45.88
CA THR A 19 -45.76 62.35 -44.44
C THR A 19 -45.64 61.19 -43.46
N PHE A 20 -45.90 59.96 -43.85
CA PHE A 20 -45.70 58.77 -43.02
C PHE A 20 -44.37 58.11 -43.25
N ALA A 21 -43.73 58.25 -44.37
CA ALA A 21 -42.44 57.64 -44.69
C ALA A 21 -41.26 58.29 -43.95
N PHE A 22 -41.24 59.59 -43.78
CA PHE A 22 -40.17 60.34 -43.07
C PHE A 22 -39.97 59.96 -41.61
N PRO A 23 -40.99 59.79 -40.76
CA PRO A 23 -40.78 59.39 -39.36
C PRO A 23 -40.29 57.92 -39.27
N HIS A 24 -40.71 57.02 -40.16
CA HIS A 24 -40.25 55.63 -40.19
C HIS A 24 -38.79 55.54 -40.66
N GLN A 25 -38.43 56.29 -41.68
CA GLN A 25 -37.06 56.34 -42.16
C GLN A 25 -36.08 56.83 -41.11
N ARG A 26 -36.36 57.90 -40.36
CA ARG A 26 -35.58 58.39 -39.20
C ARG A 26 -35.44 57.36 -38.11
N LYS A 27 -36.51 56.61 -37.80
CA LYS A 27 -36.44 55.50 -36.83
C LYS A 27 -35.51 54.38 -37.31
N LEU A 28 -35.57 54.01 -38.56
CA LEU A 28 -34.68 53.02 -39.13
C LEU A 28 -33.21 53.48 -39.11
N GLU A 29 -32.95 54.74 -39.47
CA GLU A 29 -31.59 55.33 -39.43
C GLU A 29 -31.05 55.34 -38.02
N ALA A 30 -31.84 55.78 -37.01
CA ALA A 30 -31.46 55.76 -35.61
C ALA A 30 -31.23 54.33 -35.08
N THR A 31 -32.02 53.36 -35.55
CA THR A 31 -31.80 51.93 -35.22
C THR A 31 -30.53 51.39 -35.80
N VAL A 32 -30.18 51.78 -37.07
CA VAL A 32 -28.94 51.38 -37.69
C VAL A 32 -27.73 51.96 -36.95
N GLU A 33 -27.77 53.23 -36.56
CA GLU A 33 -26.70 53.83 -35.74
C GLU A 33 -26.52 53.11 -34.42
N LEU A 34 -27.63 52.79 -33.69
CA LEU A 34 -27.58 52.03 -32.43
C LEU A 34 -26.95 50.64 -32.62
N LEU A 35 -27.40 49.92 -33.69
CA LEU A 35 -26.83 48.60 -34.00
C LEU A 35 -25.37 48.66 -34.41
N GLN A 36 -24.92 49.73 -35.10
CA GLN A 36 -23.53 49.95 -35.42
C GLN A 36 -22.69 50.19 -34.16
N GLN A 37 -23.20 50.98 -33.21
CA GLN A 37 -22.56 51.22 -31.92
C GLN A 37 -22.43 49.92 -31.10
N GLN A 38 -23.54 49.17 -30.97
CA GLN A 38 -23.53 47.86 -30.29
C GLN A 38 -22.56 46.85 -30.93
N LYS A 39 -22.45 46.87 -32.26
CA LYS A 39 -21.46 46.06 -32.99
C LYS A 39 -20.02 46.46 -32.68
N LEU A 40 -19.72 47.75 -32.53
CA LEU A 40 -18.39 48.22 -32.13
C LEU A 40 -18.05 47.82 -30.69
N GLU A 41 -19.00 47.98 -29.78
CA GLU A 41 -18.83 47.57 -28.39
C GLU A 41 -18.62 46.02 -28.29
N ALA A 42 -19.42 45.25 -28.99
CA ALA A 42 -19.27 43.77 -29.04
C ALA A 42 -17.90 43.35 -29.62
N ARG A 43 -17.39 44.08 -30.63
CA ARG A 43 -16.05 43.81 -31.17
C ARG A 43 -14.94 44.13 -30.17
N SER A 44 -15.07 45.24 -29.43
CA SER A 44 -14.11 45.64 -28.39
C SER A 44 -14.08 44.59 -27.28
N LEU A 45 -15.26 44.16 -26.79
CA LEU A 45 -15.38 43.11 -25.77
C LEU A 45 -14.79 41.78 -26.27
N LYS A 46 -15.07 41.42 -27.52
CA LYS A 46 -14.49 40.23 -28.13
C LYS A 46 -12.97 40.26 -28.12
N SER A 47 -12.36 41.41 -28.53
CA SER A 47 -10.90 41.56 -28.52
C SER A 47 -10.32 41.43 -27.11
N GLN A 48 -10.97 42.02 -26.11
CA GLN A 48 -10.56 41.88 -24.70
C GLN A 48 -10.62 40.45 -24.21
N GLU A 49 -11.66 39.71 -24.55
CA GLU A 49 -11.76 38.29 -24.17
C GLU A 49 -10.74 37.41 -24.90
N GLU A 50 -10.43 37.72 -26.17
CA GLU A 50 -9.36 37.02 -26.93
C GLU A 50 -7.98 37.22 -26.28
N GLU A 51 -7.71 38.44 -25.80
CA GLU A 51 -6.49 38.79 -25.06
C GLU A 51 -6.40 38.01 -23.74
N LYS A 52 -7.49 37.96 -22.94
CA LYS A 52 -7.56 37.18 -21.71
C LYS A 52 -7.35 35.67 -21.95
N VAL A 53 -7.91 35.12 -23.03
CA VAL A 53 -7.67 33.74 -23.43
C VAL A 53 -6.20 33.47 -23.73
N ALA A 54 -5.52 34.43 -24.41
CA ALA A 54 -4.09 34.29 -24.70
C ALA A 54 -3.25 34.33 -23.42
N GLU A 55 -3.53 35.30 -22.52
CA GLU A 55 -2.86 35.40 -21.21
C GLU A 55 -3.07 34.13 -20.35
N TRP A 56 -4.32 33.62 -20.31
CA TRP A 56 -4.64 32.41 -19.61
C TRP A 56 -3.87 31.19 -20.14
N LYS A 57 -3.82 31.02 -21.47
CA LYS A 57 -3.03 29.95 -22.11
C LYS A 57 -1.55 30.02 -21.72
N ASN A 58 -0.98 31.21 -21.72
CA ASN A 58 0.42 31.43 -21.32
C ASN A 58 0.64 31.08 -19.83
N THR A 59 -0.31 31.41 -18.99
CA THR A 59 -0.25 31.10 -17.56
C THR A 59 -0.30 29.60 -17.33
N VAL A 60 -1.26 28.90 -17.98
CA VAL A 60 -1.36 27.43 -17.91
C VAL A 60 -0.10 26.76 -18.43
N SER A 61 0.48 27.26 -19.53
CA SER A 61 1.72 26.69 -20.08
C SER A 61 2.89 26.82 -19.11
N ARG A 62 3.05 27.97 -18.46
CA ARG A 62 4.10 28.16 -17.43
C ARG A 62 3.92 27.26 -16.22
N GLU A 63 2.67 27.09 -15.76
CA GLU A 63 2.40 26.17 -14.63
C GLU A 63 2.67 24.73 -15.02
N ARG A 64 2.36 24.32 -16.24
CA ARG A 64 2.69 22.98 -16.75
C ARG A 64 4.19 22.72 -16.74
N GLU A 65 4.97 23.65 -17.30
CA GLU A 65 6.43 23.55 -17.30
C GLU A 65 7.02 23.52 -15.88
N ARG A 66 6.42 24.28 -14.94
CA ARG A 66 6.84 24.24 -13.53
C ARG A 66 6.59 22.87 -12.91
N ILE A 67 5.40 22.30 -13.16
CA ILE A 67 5.04 20.97 -12.67
C ILE A 67 5.99 19.92 -13.24
N GLU A 68 6.24 19.93 -14.55
CA GLU A 68 7.15 18.98 -15.21
C GLU A 68 8.56 19.04 -14.60
N LYS A 69 9.12 20.24 -14.41
CA LYS A 69 10.44 20.42 -13.79
C LYS A 69 10.51 19.92 -12.33
N GLU A 70 9.45 20.11 -11.55
CA GLU A 70 9.44 19.61 -10.17
C GLU A 70 9.35 18.07 -10.13
N PHE A 71 8.59 17.47 -11.04
CA PHE A 71 8.55 16.00 -11.16
C PHE A 71 9.86 15.43 -11.69
N GLU A 72 10.54 16.09 -12.62
CA GLU A 72 11.86 15.67 -13.10
C GLU A 72 12.89 15.63 -11.97
N LYS A 73 12.95 16.67 -11.12
CA LYS A 73 13.81 16.67 -9.92
C LYS A 73 13.48 15.51 -8.95
N LEU A 74 12.20 15.14 -8.84
CA LEU A 74 11.80 14.01 -8.00
C LEU A 74 12.24 12.68 -8.59
N HIS A 75 12.14 12.53 -9.91
CA HIS A 75 12.64 11.32 -10.59
C HIS A 75 14.15 11.18 -10.39
N ASP A 76 14.92 12.24 -10.64
CA ASP A 76 16.38 12.23 -10.44
C ASP A 76 16.75 11.84 -9.01
N PHE A 77 16.07 12.41 -8.01
CA PHE A 77 16.30 12.06 -6.61
C PHE A 77 15.98 10.60 -6.30
N LEU A 78 14.86 10.07 -6.84
CA LEU A 78 14.47 8.69 -6.63
C LEU A 78 15.45 7.72 -7.29
N ASP A 79 15.93 8.03 -8.48
CA ASP A 79 16.91 7.23 -9.21
C ASP A 79 18.24 7.19 -8.45
N GLU A 80 18.71 8.31 -7.91
CA GLU A 80 19.92 8.36 -7.08
C GLU A 80 19.81 7.50 -5.81
N GLU A 81 18.66 7.56 -5.11
CA GLU A 81 18.43 6.75 -3.90
C GLU A 81 18.27 5.27 -4.24
N GLU A 82 17.62 4.92 -5.36
CA GLU A 82 17.56 3.54 -5.84
C GLU A 82 18.96 2.97 -6.10
N GLU A 83 19.77 3.68 -6.88
CA GLU A 83 21.14 3.26 -7.15
C GLU A 83 21.98 3.06 -5.88
N LYS A 84 21.81 3.94 -4.90
CA LYS A 84 22.50 3.86 -3.62
C LYS A 84 22.11 2.61 -2.83
N LEU A 85 20.80 2.30 -2.78
CA LEU A 85 20.29 1.09 -2.13
C LEU A 85 20.74 -0.18 -2.85
N GLN A 86 20.66 -0.19 -4.18
CA GLN A 86 21.11 -1.31 -5.01
C GLN A 86 22.62 -1.58 -4.84
N ARG A 87 23.44 -0.55 -4.77
CA ARG A 87 24.89 -0.68 -4.51
C ARG A 87 25.16 -1.31 -3.14
N LYS A 88 24.44 -0.88 -2.09
CA LYS A 88 24.57 -1.47 -0.74
C LYS A 88 24.16 -2.95 -0.74
N LEU A 89 23.01 -3.27 -1.32
CA LEU A 89 22.50 -4.64 -1.41
C LEU A 89 23.50 -5.57 -2.14
N LYS A 90 24.02 -5.15 -3.27
CA LYS A 90 25.02 -5.89 -4.06
C LYS A 90 26.31 -6.10 -3.27
N GLN A 91 26.72 -5.14 -2.45
CA GLN A 91 27.91 -5.27 -1.61
C GLN A 91 27.67 -6.31 -0.49
N GLU A 92 26.51 -6.29 0.14
CA GLU A 92 26.14 -7.25 1.18
C GLU A 92 26.01 -8.67 0.61
N GLU A 93 25.34 -8.82 -0.54
CA GLU A 93 25.28 -10.09 -1.28
C GLU A 93 26.67 -10.68 -1.54
N LYS A 94 27.57 -9.88 -2.09
CA LYS A 94 28.96 -10.31 -2.37
C LYS A 94 29.71 -10.75 -1.12
N ARG A 95 29.57 -9.99 -0.02
CA ARG A 95 30.20 -10.31 1.28
C ARG A 95 29.68 -11.64 1.84
N THR A 96 28.35 -11.79 1.87
CA THR A 96 27.69 -12.98 2.43
C THR A 96 27.97 -14.22 1.56
N ALA A 97 27.85 -14.10 0.24
CA ALA A 97 28.18 -15.16 -0.68
C ALA A 97 29.65 -15.64 -0.54
N THR A 98 30.59 -14.72 -0.32
CA THR A 98 32.01 -15.07 -0.09
C THR A 98 32.17 -15.82 1.22
N LYS A 99 31.55 -15.40 2.30
CA LYS A 99 31.60 -16.10 3.60
C LYS A 99 31.02 -17.51 3.50
N LEU A 100 29.85 -17.64 2.84
CA LEU A 100 29.20 -18.93 2.65
C LEU A 100 30.06 -19.89 1.79
N ARG A 101 30.65 -19.42 0.69
CA ARG A 101 31.53 -20.22 -0.14
C ARG A 101 32.77 -20.71 0.64
N ASN A 102 33.36 -19.86 1.47
CA ASN A 102 34.49 -20.24 2.32
C ASN A 102 34.08 -21.34 3.32
N ASN A 103 32.89 -21.21 3.95
CA ASN A 103 32.38 -22.23 4.85
C ASN A 103 32.11 -23.55 4.13
N VAL A 104 31.50 -23.53 2.94
CA VAL A 104 31.29 -24.72 2.10
C VAL A 104 32.63 -25.39 1.78
N THR A 105 33.66 -24.62 1.41
CA THR A 105 34.99 -25.14 1.11
C THR A 105 35.65 -25.80 2.34
N GLN A 106 35.50 -25.19 3.51
CA GLN A 106 36.03 -25.75 4.76
C GLN A 106 35.31 -27.04 5.17
N LEU A 107 33.95 -27.03 5.08
CA LEU A 107 33.15 -28.23 5.35
C LEU A 107 33.49 -29.37 4.38
N ALA A 108 33.71 -29.08 3.11
CA ALA A 108 34.14 -30.08 2.13
C ALA A 108 35.50 -30.72 2.48
N LYS A 109 36.46 -29.90 2.95
CA LYS A 109 37.77 -30.42 3.44
C LYS A 109 37.61 -31.29 4.68
N GLN A 110 36.73 -30.90 5.61
CA GLN A 110 36.43 -31.70 6.82
C GLN A 110 35.75 -33.02 6.44
N CYS A 111 34.73 -32.99 5.55
CA CYS A 111 34.12 -34.22 5.04
C CYS A 111 35.12 -35.17 4.39
N GLN A 112 36.05 -34.66 3.58
CA GLN A 112 37.09 -35.47 2.97
C GLN A 112 38.02 -36.08 4.00
N ALA A 113 38.44 -35.30 5.02
CA ALA A 113 39.30 -35.81 6.10
C ALA A 113 38.60 -36.90 6.92
N LEU A 114 37.31 -36.68 7.30
CA LEU A 114 36.52 -37.67 8.00
C LEU A 114 36.28 -38.93 7.15
N GLY A 115 36.05 -38.78 5.86
CA GLY A 115 35.95 -39.92 4.93
C GLY A 115 37.21 -40.79 4.90
N LYS A 116 38.38 -40.16 4.82
CA LYS A 116 39.69 -40.89 4.88
C LYS A 116 39.83 -41.62 6.21
N LEU A 117 39.56 -40.97 7.35
CA LEU A 117 39.64 -41.60 8.66
C LEU A 117 38.64 -42.75 8.80
N THR A 118 37.43 -42.59 8.29
CA THR A 118 36.40 -43.65 8.32
C THR A 118 36.87 -44.87 7.53
N THR A 119 37.48 -44.70 6.36
CA THR A 119 38.03 -45.78 5.56
C THR A 119 39.17 -46.47 6.29
N GLU A 120 40.10 -45.72 6.84
CA GLU A 120 41.25 -46.22 7.58
C GLU A 120 40.82 -47.03 8.82
N ILE A 121 39.85 -46.57 9.57
CA ILE A 121 39.29 -47.29 10.74
C ILE A 121 38.58 -48.56 10.29
N LYS A 122 37.79 -48.55 9.21
CA LYS A 122 37.10 -49.71 8.67
C LYS A 122 38.08 -50.82 8.21
N GLU A 123 39.10 -50.43 7.43
CA GLU A 123 40.11 -51.38 6.97
C GLU A 123 40.83 -52.06 8.14
N ARG A 124 41.09 -51.30 9.21
CA ARG A 124 41.78 -51.86 10.40
C ARG A 124 40.83 -52.73 11.26
N SER A 125 39.56 -52.36 11.37
CA SER A 125 38.55 -53.13 12.13
C SER A 125 38.30 -54.55 11.55
N GLN A 126 38.67 -54.75 10.27
CA GLN A 126 38.52 -56.04 9.60
C GLN A 126 39.78 -56.94 9.75
N GLN A 127 40.85 -56.48 10.40
CA GLN A 127 42.06 -57.27 10.63
C GLN A 127 41.86 -58.29 11.75
N PRO A 128 42.50 -59.49 11.67
CA PRO A 128 42.43 -60.47 12.74
C PRO A 128 42.90 -59.93 14.09
N PRO A 129 42.38 -60.41 15.23
CA PRO A 129 42.70 -59.89 16.57
C PRO A 129 44.19 -59.82 16.92
N LEU A 130 44.99 -60.76 16.46
CA LEU A 130 46.46 -60.77 16.61
C LEU A 130 47.16 -59.65 15.86
N GLY A 131 46.57 -59.16 14.77
CA GLY A 131 47.11 -58.00 14.02
C GLY A 131 46.86 -56.65 14.71
N LEU A 132 45.76 -56.56 15.46
CA LEU A 132 45.39 -55.38 16.23
C LEU A 132 46.26 -55.15 17.47
N LEU A 133 46.84 -56.23 18.05
CA LEU A 133 47.64 -56.14 19.28
C LEU A 133 49.11 -55.77 19.05
N LYS A 134 49.58 -55.60 17.80
CA LYS A 134 50.94 -55.08 17.56
C LYS A 134 51.04 -53.63 18.05
N VAL A 135 51.99 -53.34 18.93
CA VAL A 135 52.21 -52.03 19.61
C VAL A 135 52.19 -50.85 18.66
N ARG A 136 52.56 -51.01 17.40
CA ARG A 136 52.45 -49.96 16.35
C ARG A 136 50.99 -49.69 15.92
N SER A 137 50.12 -50.69 15.91
CA SER A 137 48.69 -50.55 15.52
C SER A 137 47.92 -49.82 16.60
N LEU A 138 48.17 -50.06 17.89
CA LEU A 138 47.52 -49.37 19.00
C LEU A 138 47.83 -47.87 18.99
N LYS A 139 49.13 -47.47 18.84
CA LYS A 139 49.49 -46.06 18.77
C LYS A 139 48.87 -45.31 17.59
N ILE A 140 48.67 -45.98 16.46
CA ILE A 140 48.05 -45.36 15.28
C ILE A 140 46.55 -45.30 15.45
N PHE A 141 45.91 -46.25 16.13
CA PHE A 141 44.50 -46.22 16.47
C PHE A 141 44.17 -45.06 17.43
N ASP A 142 44.97 -44.88 18.48
CA ASP A 142 44.85 -43.75 19.38
C ASP A 142 45.02 -42.41 18.67
N VAL A 143 45.97 -42.29 17.76
CA VAL A 143 46.19 -41.08 16.93
C VAL A 143 45.02 -40.83 15.97
N ALA A 144 44.41 -41.88 15.40
CA ALA A 144 43.24 -41.71 14.53
C ALA A 144 42.01 -41.29 15.33
N LEU A 145 41.82 -41.85 16.54
CA LEU A 145 40.72 -41.45 17.45
C LEU A 145 40.89 -40.00 17.90
N LEU A 146 42.05 -39.61 18.37
CA LEU A 146 42.38 -38.22 18.74
C LEU A 146 42.21 -37.23 17.58
N ARG A 147 42.52 -37.64 16.35
CA ARG A 147 42.27 -36.81 15.15
C ARG A 147 40.79 -36.67 14.84
N SER A 148 39.96 -37.70 15.06
CA SER A 148 38.51 -37.62 14.87
C SER A 148 37.85 -36.70 15.90
N GLU A 149 38.28 -36.74 17.15
CA GLU A 149 37.82 -35.85 18.23
C GLU A 149 38.19 -34.38 17.94
N ASN A 150 39.41 -34.13 17.43
CA ASN A 150 39.84 -32.77 17.05
C ASN A 150 39.09 -32.22 15.83
N ILE A 151 38.61 -33.07 14.91
CA ILE A 151 37.79 -32.63 13.77
C ILE A 151 36.36 -32.30 14.20
N GLN A 152 35.80 -33.01 15.21
CA GLN A 152 34.49 -32.65 15.79
C GLN A 152 34.47 -31.31 16.50
N ALA A 153 35.60 -30.88 17.06
CA ALA A 153 35.68 -29.66 17.88
C ALA A 153 35.57 -28.35 17.06
N GLN A 154 35.75 -28.38 15.75
CA GLN A 154 35.65 -27.19 14.91
C GLN A 154 34.22 -26.98 14.42
N LYS A 155 33.28 -26.59 15.33
CA LYS A 155 32.02 -25.96 14.91
C LYS A 155 32.35 -24.67 14.18
N GLN A 156 32.11 -24.62 12.88
CA GLN A 156 32.20 -23.37 12.15
C GLN A 156 31.13 -22.40 12.62
N ALA A 157 31.48 -21.12 12.71
CA ALA A 157 30.51 -20.06 12.98
C ALA A 157 29.39 -20.11 11.93
N VAL A 158 28.15 -20.21 12.39
CA VAL A 158 26.99 -20.15 11.53
C VAL A 158 26.98 -18.76 10.87
N VAL A 159 27.11 -18.71 9.56
CA VAL A 159 26.91 -17.46 8.80
C VAL A 159 25.43 -17.28 8.63
N SER A 160 24.87 -16.20 9.21
CA SER A 160 23.49 -15.81 8.93
C SER A 160 23.38 -15.42 7.46
N ALA A 161 22.40 -16.00 6.77
CA ALA A 161 22.03 -15.64 5.41
C ALA A 161 20.93 -14.55 5.38
N GLU A 162 20.59 -13.98 6.53
CA GLU A 162 19.65 -12.88 6.64
C GLU A 162 20.33 -11.56 6.28
N LEU A 163 19.58 -10.67 5.63
CA LEU A 163 20.04 -9.31 5.37
C LEU A 163 20.32 -8.59 6.69
N GLN A 164 21.53 -8.04 6.83
CA GLN A 164 21.99 -7.35 8.05
C GLN A 164 21.50 -5.91 8.10
N ASP A 165 21.33 -5.28 6.94
CA ASP A 165 20.87 -3.91 6.81
C ASP A 165 19.38 -3.82 6.49
N THR A 166 18.73 -2.82 7.05
CA THR A 166 17.39 -2.40 6.64
C THR A 166 17.51 -1.41 5.48
N TYR A 167 16.96 -1.77 4.33
CA TYR A 167 16.94 -0.92 3.14
C TYR A 167 15.68 -0.04 3.21
N ASN A 168 15.79 1.08 3.95
CA ASN A 168 14.69 2.04 4.08
C ASN A 168 14.62 2.90 2.81
N ILE A 169 13.53 2.76 2.06
CA ILE A 169 13.19 3.66 0.97
C ILE A 169 12.82 5.02 1.60
N PRO A 170 13.26 6.16 1.03
CA PRO A 170 12.92 7.48 1.55
C PRO A 170 11.40 7.69 1.55
N THR A 171 10.80 7.65 2.74
CA THR A 171 9.35 7.62 2.92
C THR A 171 8.72 9.00 3.10
N ILE A 172 9.52 10.06 3.23
CA ILE A 172 9.04 11.39 3.63
C ILE A 172 7.93 11.94 2.72
N ARG A 173 7.95 11.62 1.42
CA ARG A 173 6.89 12.02 0.47
C ARG A 173 5.84 10.93 0.24
N ILE A 174 6.12 9.69 0.62
CA ILE A 174 5.15 8.59 0.50
C ILE A 174 3.93 8.86 1.39
N PHE A 175 4.10 9.43 2.58
CA PHE A 175 2.97 9.76 3.46
C PHE A 175 2.08 10.87 2.91
N GLU A 176 2.63 11.88 2.24
CA GLU A 176 1.85 12.87 1.52
C GLU A 176 1.08 12.22 0.37
N PHE A 177 1.73 11.33 -0.38
CA PHE A 177 1.09 10.53 -1.42
C PHE A 177 0.01 9.61 -0.87
N LEU A 178 0.27 8.89 0.22
CA LEU A 178 -0.69 7.99 0.86
C LEU A 178 -1.91 8.75 1.40
N ASN A 179 -1.70 9.94 1.96
CA ASN A 179 -2.78 10.79 2.47
C ASN A 179 -3.78 11.21 1.37
N GLN A 180 -3.36 11.28 0.09
CA GLN A 180 -4.28 11.54 -1.03
C GLN A 180 -5.32 10.43 -1.20
N PHE A 181 -5.03 9.21 -0.74
CA PHE A 181 -5.95 8.07 -0.79
C PHE A 181 -6.70 7.85 0.52
N LYS A 182 -6.49 8.70 1.51
CA LYS A 182 -7.22 8.65 2.78
C LYS A 182 -8.70 8.95 2.59
N GLY A 183 -9.06 9.74 1.57
CA GLY A 183 -10.42 10.06 1.11
C GLY A 183 -11.42 10.32 2.24
N GLU A 184 -12.67 10.54 1.92
CA GLU A 184 -13.80 10.51 2.85
C GLU A 184 -14.17 9.08 3.28
N LEU A 185 -13.18 8.23 3.56
CA LEU A 185 -13.38 6.85 3.96
C LEU A 185 -13.86 6.78 5.41
N GLN A 186 -15.16 7.02 5.61
CA GLN A 186 -15.80 6.67 6.87
C GLN A 186 -15.88 5.13 6.99
N MET A 187 -14.79 4.53 7.44
CA MET A 187 -14.74 3.11 7.70
C MET A 187 -15.15 2.84 9.14
N THR A 188 -16.17 2.02 9.32
CA THR A 188 -16.59 1.49 10.62
C THR A 188 -16.35 -0.02 10.68
N LEU A 189 -16.40 -0.58 11.86
CA LEU A 189 -16.30 -2.03 12.07
C LEU A 189 -17.65 -2.72 11.90
N ASP A 190 -17.69 -3.82 11.17
CA ASP A 190 -18.90 -4.58 10.87
C ASP A 190 -19.24 -5.53 12.02
N SER A 191 -20.19 -5.12 12.86
CA SER A 191 -20.64 -5.89 14.02
C SER A 191 -21.19 -7.29 13.69
N LYS A 192 -21.71 -7.50 12.48
CA LYS A 192 -22.19 -8.82 12.04
C LYS A 192 -21.05 -9.80 11.83
N SER A 193 -19.88 -9.31 11.41
CA SER A 193 -18.67 -10.12 11.21
C SER A 193 -17.90 -10.39 12.52
N ALA A 194 -18.10 -9.58 13.55
CA ALA A 194 -17.30 -9.62 14.78
C ALA A 194 -17.46 -10.94 15.54
N HIS A 195 -16.32 -11.51 16.00
CA HIS A 195 -16.33 -12.64 16.93
C HIS A 195 -17.05 -12.26 18.24
N PRO A 196 -17.80 -13.17 18.89
CA PRO A 196 -18.58 -12.85 20.08
C PRO A 196 -17.78 -12.37 21.31
N SER A 197 -16.46 -12.59 21.34
CA SER A 197 -15.60 -12.06 22.41
C SER A 197 -15.08 -10.66 22.16
N LEU A 198 -15.45 -10.02 21.06
CA LEU A 198 -15.06 -8.66 20.74
C LEU A 198 -16.09 -7.64 21.22
N LEU A 199 -15.59 -6.54 21.77
CA LEU A 199 -16.37 -5.36 22.14
C LEU A 199 -16.07 -4.26 21.13
N LEU A 200 -17.08 -3.79 20.44
CA LEU A 200 -17.00 -2.66 19.53
C LEU A 200 -17.53 -1.40 20.24
N SER A 201 -16.91 -0.25 19.96
CA SER A 201 -17.43 1.04 20.42
C SER A 201 -18.75 1.40 19.72
N GLU A 202 -19.52 2.29 20.31
CA GLU A 202 -20.83 2.75 19.76
C GLU A 202 -20.68 3.43 18.39
N ASP A 203 -19.57 4.15 18.17
CA ASP A 203 -19.24 4.78 16.89
C ASP A 203 -18.71 3.78 15.85
N GLY A 204 -18.49 2.50 16.25
CA GLY A 204 -17.97 1.45 15.39
C GLY A 204 -16.51 1.66 14.94
N GLN A 205 -15.75 2.54 15.59
CA GLN A 205 -14.37 2.83 15.19
C GLN A 205 -13.33 2.08 16.00
N SER A 206 -13.69 1.54 17.16
CA SER A 206 -12.73 0.81 17.98
C SER A 206 -13.18 -0.60 18.34
N VAL A 207 -12.20 -1.49 18.54
CA VAL A 207 -12.43 -2.87 18.96
C VAL A 207 -11.43 -3.29 20.02
N SER A 208 -11.94 -3.96 21.04
CA SER A 208 -11.15 -4.59 22.10
C SER A 208 -11.63 -6.02 22.36
N HIS A 209 -10.82 -6.80 23.08
CA HIS A 209 -11.21 -8.14 23.53
C HIS A 209 -11.93 -8.06 24.88
N GLY A 210 -13.18 -8.51 24.93
CA GLY A 210 -14.03 -8.41 26.12
C GLY A 210 -13.74 -9.44 27.22
N GLY A 211 -12.81 -10.36 26.99
CA GLY A 211 -12.50 -11.44 27.94
C GLY A 211 -13.49 -12.60 27.93
N ALA A 212 -14.78 -12.32 27.91
CA ALA A 212 -15.85 -13.30 27.88
C ALA A 212 -16.55 -13.35 26.50
N ARG A 213 -17.17 -14.47 26.20
CA ARG A 213 -18.00 -14.63 25.01
C ARG A 213 -19.39 -14.07 25.29
N GLN A 214 -19.86 -13.17 24.44
CA GLN A 214 -21.21 -12.60 24.50
C GLN A 214 -22.20 -13.56 23.83
N GLU A 215 -23.43 -13.56 24.30
CA GLU A 215 -24.55 -14.24 23.64
C GLU A 215 -25.08 -13.36 22.50
N LEU A 216 -24.52 -13.57 21.31
CA LEU A 216 -24.90 -12.83 20.09
C LEU A 216 -25.49 -13.81 19.06
N PRO A 217 -26.39 -13.31 18.17
CA PRO A 217 -26.88 -14.12 17.05
C PRO A 217 -25.74 -14.67 16.21
N ASP A 218 -25.84 -15.96 15.86
CA ASP A 218 -24.84 -16.62 15.02
C ASP A 218 -25.11 -16.36 13.53
N TYR A 219 -24.60 -15.22 13.04
CA TYR A 219 -24.66 -14.92 11.62
C TYR A 219 -23.62 -15.74 10.84
N PRO A 220 -23.90 -16.15 9.58
CA PRO A 220 -22.92 -16.81 8.71
C PRO A 220 -21.66 -15.98 8.50
N GLU A 221 -21.75 -14.66 8.53
CA GLU A 221 -20.66 -13.69 8.36
C GLU A 221 -19.75 -13.60 9.59
N ARG A 222 -20.25 -14.01 10.77
CA ARG A 222 -19.54 -13.92 12.04
C ARG A 222 -18.36 -14.88 12.10
N PHE A 223 -17.18 -14.36 12.46
CA PHE A 223 -16.02 -15.20 12.68
C PHE A 223 -16.17 -16.06 13.93
N ASP A 224 -15.81 -17.35 13.80
CA ASP A 224 -15.70 -18.32 14.88
C ASP A 224 -14.82 -19.50 14.42
N PRO A 225 -13.71 -19.87 15.05
CA PRO A 225 -13.23 -19.39 16.36
C PRO A 225 -12.21 -18.23 16.31
N TYR A 226 -11.92 -17.68 15.12
CA TYR A 226 -10.96 -16.58 15.04
C TYR A 226 -11.56 -15.28 15.60
N VAL A 227 -10.80 -14.62 16.48
CA VAL A 227 -11.21 -13.38 17.14
C VAL A 227 -11.00 -12.19 16.19
N PHE A 228 -11.75 -12.18 15.10
CA PHE A 228 -11.63 -11.20 14.01
C PHE A 228 -12.91 -10.38 13.86
N VAL A 229 -12.74 -9.18 13.30
CA VAL A 229 -13.82 -8.32 12.80
C VAL A 229 -13.38 -7.67 11.49
N LEU A 230 -14.32 -7.41 10.59
CA LEU A 230 -14.04 -6.69 9.34
C LEU A 230 -14.38 -5.21 9.46
N GLY A 231 -13.69 -4.41 8.65
CA GLY A 231 -14.13 -3.07 8.31
C GLY A 231 -15.33 -3.11 7.36
N SER A 232 -16.17 -2.07 7.39
CA SER A 232 -17.33 -1.93 6.49
C SER A 232 -16.95 -1.75 5.03
N LEU A 233 -15.74 -1.26 4.77
CA LEU A 233 -15.24 -0.96 3.44
C LEU A 233 -15.08 -2.24 2.60
N ARG A 234 -15.70 -2.24 1.41
CA ARG A 234 -15.59 -3.31 0.41
C ARG A 234 -14.83 -2.79 -0.80
N ILE A 235 -13.62 -3.32 -1.05
CA ILE A 235 -12.70 -2.82 -2.05
C ILE A 235 -12.63 -3.79 -3.22
N THR A 236 -12.99 -3.32 -4.42
CA THR A 236 -12.97 -4.09 -5.67
C THR A 236 -12.13 -3.43 -6.77
N ALA A 237 -11.68 -2.21 -6.54
CA ALA A 237 -10.89 -1.41 -7.48
C ALA A 237 -10.22 -0.23 -6.75
N GLY A 238 -9.34 0.47 -7.46
CA GLY A 238 -8.73 1.72 -6.98
C GLY A 238 -7.65 1.52 -5.94
N ARG A 239 -7.36 2.62 -5.24
CA ARG A 239 -6.35 2.72 -4.19
C ARG A 239 -7.00 3.24 -2.93
N CYS A 240 -6.64 2.67 -1.79
CA CYS A 240 -7.18 3.05 -0.49
C CYS A 240 -6.05 3.10 0.53
N TYR A 241 -6.15 4.03 1.47
CA TYR A 241 -5.24 4.12 2.61
C TYR A 241 -6.04 4.42 3.87
N TRP A 242 -5.73 3.70 4.94
CA TRP A 242 -6.30 3.95 6.27
C TRP A 242 -5.25 3.69 7.35
N GLU A 243 -5.49 4.22 8.52
CA GLU A 243 -4.61 4.09 9.66
C GLU A 243 -5.32 3.39 10.81
N VAL A 244 -4.55 2.62 11.56
CA VAL A 244 -5.01 1.90 12.75
C VAL A 244 -4.12 2.28 13.92
N GLU A 245 -4.69 2.87 14.95
CA GLU A 245 -3.99 3.07 16.20
C GLU A 245 -3.89 1.74 16.95
N VAL A 246 -2.67 1.29 17.17
CA VAL A 246 -2.35 0.03 17.85
C VAL A 246 -1.83 0.25 19.26
N GLY A 247 -1.49 1.51 19.59
CA GLY A 247 -1.06 1.92 20.93
C GLY A 247 0.13 1.11 21.47
N ASP A 248 0.03 0.69 22.72
CA ASP A 248 1.03 -0.11 23.42
C ASP A 248 0.66 -1.59 23.51
N GLN A 249 -0.25 -2.06 22.67
CA GLN A 249 -0.65 -3.48 22.67
C GLN A 249 0.55 -4.39 22.42
N THR A 250 0.54 -5.54 23.07
CA THR A 250 1.56 -6.59 22.92
C THR A 250 1.21 -7.61 21.85
N GLU A 251 -0.07 -7.65 21.44
CA GLU A 251 -0.58 -8.57 20.44
C GLU A 251 -1.68 -7.93 19.61
N TRP A 252 -1.64 -8.09 18.32
CA TRP A 252 -2.71 -7.74 17.38
C TRP A 252 -2.44 -8.35 15.99
N ASP A 253 -3.50 -8.46 15.19
CA ASP A 253 -3.41 -8.78 13.76
C ASP A 253 -4.24 -7.74 12.99
N ILE A 254 -3.66 -7.16 11.95
CA ILE A 254 -4.33 -6.19 11.07
C ILE A 254 -3.96 -6.45 9.62
N GLY A 255 -4.80 -6.00 8.69
CA GLY A 255 -4.52 -6.13 7.27
C GLY A 255 -5.76 -6.15 6.41
N VAL A 256 -5.71 -6.96 5.36
CA VAL A 256 -6.79 -7.15 4.38
C VAL A 256 -7.09 -8.63 4.22
N CYS A 257 -8.35 -8.98 4.01
CA CYS A 257 -8.72 -10.31 3.60
C CYS A 257 -9.74 -10.30 2.45
N ARG A 258 -9.86 -11.42 1.74
CA ARG A 258 -10.97 -11.59 0.79
C ARG A 258 -12.30 -11.57 1.54
N GLU A 259 -13.32 -10.98 0.93
CA GLU A 259 -14.67 -10.99 1.51
C GLU A 259 -15.20 -12.42 1.72
N ALA A 260 -14.87 -13.33 0.81
CA ALA A 260 -15.32 -14.71 0.82
C ALA A 260 -14.45 -15.67 1.68
N VAL A 261 -13.58 -15.16 2.56
CA VAL A 261 -12.81 -16.06 3.44
C VAL A 261 -13.70 -16.87 4.37
N LYS A 262 -13.27 -18.07 4.69
CA LYS A 262 -13.98 -18.97 5.62
C LYS A 262 -14.14 -18.31 6.99
N ARG A 263 -15.38 -18.19 7.45
CA ARG A 263 -15.73 -17.56 8.74
C ARG A 263 -15.76 -18.54 9.89
N LYS A 264 -16.13 -19.80 9.63
CA LYS A 264 -16.34 -20.84 10.63
C LYS A 264 -15.22 -21.88 10.58
N GLY A 265 -14.79 -22.31 11.75
CA GLY A 265 -13.72 -23.30 11.90
C GLY A 265 -12.32 -22.74 11.64
N LYS A 266 -11.31 -23.54 11.98
CA LYS A 266 -9.90 -23.17 11.78
C LYS A 266 -9.48 -23.40 10.32
N GLY A 267 -8.55 -22.60 9.84
CA GLY A 267 -7.96 -22.68 8.51
C GLY A 267 -6.65 -21.87 8.44
N PRO A 268 -5.91 -21.98 7.34
CA PRO A 268 -4.69 -21.16 7.15
C PRO A 268 -5.06 -19.69 7.02
N LEU A 269 -4.20 -18.82 7.53
CA LEU A 269 -4.33 -17.36 7.46
C LEU A 269 -3.24 -16.77 6.56
N SER A 270 -3.03 -17.40 5.39
CA SER A 270 -2.01 -17.04 4.41
C SER A 270 -2.60 -16.28 3.22
N PRO A 271 -1.80 -15.65 2.37
CA PRO A 271 -2.25 -15.01 1.14
C PRO A 271 -2.99 -15.95 0.19
N GLN A 272 -2.60 -17.24 0.12
CA GLN A 272 -3.28 -18.27 -0.67
C GLN A 272 -4.71 -18.51 -0.14
N ALA A 273 -4.90 -18.43 1.18
CA ALA A 273 -6.21 -18.53 1.83
C ALA A 273 -6.97 -17.19 1.83
N GLY A 274 -6.40 -16.14 1.29
CA GLY A 274 -7.02 -14.81 1.14
C GLY A 274 -6.75 -13.85 2.29
N PHE A 275 -5.65 -13.99 3.03
CA PHE A 275 -5.27 -13.08 4.10
C PHE A 275 -3.90 -12.44 3.83
N TRP A 276 -3.84 -11.13 3.76
CA TRP A 276 -2.62 -10.32 3.70
C TRP A 276 -2.54 -9.53 4.99
N ARG A 277 -1.78 -10.07 5.96
CA ARG A 277 -1.79 -9.56 7.32
C ARG A 277 -0.41 -9.37 7.91
N MET A 278 -0.30 -8.41 8.79
CA MET A 278 0.80 -8.23 9.73
C MET A 278 0.29 -8.47 11.14
N TRP A 279 1.11 -9.06 11.98
CA TRP A 279 0.76 -9.28 13.39
C TRP A 279 1.92 -9.02 14.33
N LEU A 280 1.57 -8.61 15.54
CA LEU A 280 2.47 -8.47 16.67
C LEU A 280 2.20 -9.58 17.69
N ARG A 281 3.26 -10.13 18.27
CA ARG A 281 3.21 -11.04 19.43
C ARG A 281 4.30 -10.66 20.42
N ASN A 282 4.04 -10.91 21.69
CA ASN A 282 4.97 -10.66 22.81
C ASN A 282 5.50 -9.22 22.89
N GLY A 283 4.83 -8.26 22.25
CA GLY A 283 5.18 -6.83 22.28
C GLY A 283 6.35 -6.39 21.41
N ASP A 284 7.05 -7.32 20.73
CA ASP A 284 8.23 -7.02 19.91
C ASP A 284 8.38 -7.88 18.64
N GLN A 285 7.63 -8.97 18.52
CA GLN A 285 7.72 -9.88 17.40
C GLN A 285 6.73 -9.51 16.29
N TYR A 286 7.14 -8.67 15.37
CA TYR A 286 6.38 -8.31 14.17
C TYR A 286 6.61 -9.34 13.09
N LYS A 287 5.55 -9.86 12.52
CA LYS A 287 5.62 -10.91 11.49
C LYS A 287 4.59 -10.70 10.39
N VAL A 288 4.90 -11.25 9.22
CA VAL A 288 4.01 -11.42 8.07
C VAL A 288 4.03 -12.88 7.65
N LEU A 289 3.03 -13.33 6.88
CA LEU A 289 2.96 -14.72 6.41
C LEU A 289 2.96 -14.77 4.88
N LEU A 290 3.93 -15.46 4.32
CA LEU A 290 3.93 -15.91 2.93
C LEU A 290 3.65 -17.42 2.87
N SER A 291 4.60 -18.22 2.44
CA SER A 291 4.59 -19.70 2.61
C SER A 291 4.97 -20.10 4.03
N HIS A 292 5.74 -19.29 4.71
CA HIS A 292 6.16 -19.42 6.12
C HIS A 292 6.18 -18.02 6.76
N PRO A 293 6.13 -17.94 8.12
CA PRO A 293 6.21 -16.65 8.81
C PRO A 293 7.57 -15.99 8.61
N ILE A 294 7.57 -14.70 8.27
CA ILE A 294 8.75 -13.85 8.17
C ILE A 294 8.72 -12.87 9.34
N THR A 295 9.81 -12.80 10.09
CA THR A 295 9.99 -11.82 11.16
C THR A 295 10.52 -10.51 10.58
N LEU A 296 9.87 -9.41 10.91
CA LEU A 296 10.25 -8.08 10.47
C LEU A 296 11.16 -7.41 11.51
N SER A 297 12.24 -6.78 11.05
CA SER A 297 13.12 -5.98 11.90
C SER A 297 12.53 -4.58 12.08
N VAL A 298 11.70 -4.39 13.12
CA VAL A 298 11.08 -3.11 13.44
C VAL A 298 11.91 -2.40 14.50
N LYS A 299 12.67 -1.39 14.09
CA LYS A 299 13.58 -0.64 14.98
C LYS A 299 12.83 0.22 16.00
N GLN A 300 11.69 0.76 15.62
CA GLN A 300 10.87 1.66 16.43
C GLN A 300 9.42 1.17 16.41
N LYS A 301 8.87 0.92 17.59
CA LYS A 301 7.50 0.39 17.73
C LYS A 301 6.48 1.39 17.18
N PRO A 302 5.60 0.99 16.26
CA PRO A 302 4.53 1.84 15.79
C PRO A 302 3.46 1.99 16.88
N LYS A 303 2.99 3.21 17.09
CA LYS A 303 1.74 3.50 17.81
C LYS A 303 0.55 3.50 16.85
N ARG A 304 0.83 3.78 15.58
CA ARG A 304 -0.14 3.80 14.49
C ARG A 304 0.46 3.14 13.27
N VAL A 305 -0.31 2.25 12.65
CA VAL A 305 0.06 1.52 11.43
C VAL A 305 -0.83 1.99 10.29
N GLY A 306 -0.20 2.44 9.21
CA GLY A 306 -0.89 2.75 7.95
C GLY A 306 -0.96 1.51 7.07
N ILE A 307 -2.10 1.31 6.41
CA ILE A 307 -2.33 0.22 5.47
C ILE A 307 -2.74 0.84 4.13
N TYR A 308 -1.93 0.61 3.11
CA TYR A 308 -2.19 1.01 1.73
C TYR A 308 -2.55 -0.21 0.90
N LEU A 309 -3.58 -0.07 0.10
CA LEU A 309 -4.03 -1.08 -0.85
C LEU A 309 -4.11 -0.47 -2.25
N ASP A 310 -3.36 -1.01 -3.20
CA ASP A 310 -3.58 -0.81 -4.64
C ASP A 310 -4.19 -2.10 -5.22
N TYR A 311 -5.51 -2.06 -5.46
CA TYR A 311 -6.23 -3.25 -5.94
C TYR A 311 -5.76 -3.69 -7.33
N LYS A 312 -5.55 -2.75 -8.26
CA LYS A 312 -5.10 -3.03 -9.62
C LYS A 312 -3.62 -3.40 -9.68
N GLY A 313 -2.79 -2.71 -8.89
CA GLY A 313 -1.36 -3.00 -8.76
C GLY A 313 -1.08 -4.30 -8.00
N GLY A 314 -2.08 -4.86 -7.29
CA GLY A 314 -1.93 -6.09 -6.52
C GLY A 314 -1.07 -5.92 -5.26
N GLU A 315 -1.12 -4.75 -4.62
CA GLU A 315 -0.24 -4.39 -3.52
C GLU A 315 -1.01 -4.15 -2.22
N VAL A 316 -0.51 -4.71 -1.11
CA VAL A 316 -0.89 -4.36 0.26
C VAL A 316 0.37 -3.99 1.03
N SER A 317 0.51 -2.73 1.40
CA SER A 317 1.69 -2.20 2.08
C SER A 317 1.35 -1.72 3.49
N PHE A 318 2.27 -1.97 4.43
CA PHE A 318 2.19 -1.58 5.82
C PHE A 318 3.25 -0.55 6.16
N TYR A 319 2.86 0.48 6.90
CA TYR A 319 3.72 1.59 7.26
C TYR A 319 3.66 1.89 8.76
N ASN A 320 4.79 2.20 9.36
CA ASN A 320 4.85 2.82 10.68
C ASN A 320 4.58 4.32 10.53
N VAL A 321 3.36 4.76 10.80
CA VAL A 321 2.94 6.17 10.65
C VAL A 321 3.68 7.05 11.66
N THR A 322 3.90 6.55 12.87
CA THR A 322 4.57 7.30 13.96
C THR A 322 5.99 7.73 13.57
N HIS A 323 6.71 6.89 12.83
CA HIS A 323 8.10 7.11 12.48
C HIS A 323 8.31 7.23 10.97
N GLN A 324 7.23 7.30 10.19
CA GLN A 324 7.25 7.47 8.74
C GLN A 324 8.16 6.46 8.01
N THR A 325 8.07 5.17 8.40
CA THR A 325 8.88 4.09 7.80
C THR A 325 8.00 3.01 7.19
N HIS A 326 8.43 2.47 6.07
CA HIS A 326 7.83 1.29 5.48
C HIS A 326 8.13 0.05 6.33
N LEU A 327 7.15 -0.82 6.51
CA LEU A 327 7.28 -2.07 7.28
C LEU A 327 7.33 -3.29 6.37
N TYR A 328 6.36 -3.42 5.47
CA TYR A 328 6.28 -4.57 4.57
C TYR A 328 5.30 -4.31 3.42
N THR A 329 5.56 -4.93 2.26
CA THR A 329 4.65 -4.97 1.09
C THR A 329 4.40 -6.39 0.66
N TYR A 330 3.12 -6.75 0.56
CA TYR A 330 2.67 -7.92 -0.17
C TYR A 330 2.41 -7.55 -1.62
N SER A 331 2.87 -8.40 -2.55
CA SER A 331 2.56 -8.26 -3.97
C SER A 331 1.84 -9.51 -4.47
N GLY A 332 0.81 -9.34 -5.30
CA GLY A 332 0.01 -10.42 -5.85
C GLY A 332 -1.08 -9.92 -6.77
N ALA A 333 -2.01 -10.79 -7.14
CA ALA A 333 -3.17 -10.41 -7.94
C ALA A 333 -4.46 -10.64 -7.14
N PHE A 334 -5.28 -9.61 -7.05
CA PHE A 334 -6.58 -9.69 -6.42
C PHE A 334 -7.67 -9.97 -7.47
N ARG A 335 -8.59 -10.85 -7.17
CA ARG A 335 -9.71 -11.22 -8.05
C ARG A 335 -11.07 -11.07 -7.36
N ASP A 336 -11.06 -11.09 -6.03
CA ASP A 336 -12.25 -11.02 -5.18
C ASP A 336 -12.28 -9.70 -4.45
N ALA A 337 -13.46 -9.28 -3.99
CA ALA A 337 -13.58 -8.12 -3.11
C ALA A 337 -12.74 -8.31 -1.84
N LEU A 338 -12.02 -7.27 -1.46
CA LEU A 338 -11.20 -7.23 -0.25
C LEU A 338 -11.89 -6.40 0.84
N ARG A 339 -11.67 -6.80 2.08
CA ARG A 339 -12.15 -6.12 3.27
C ARG A 339 -11.00 -5.87 4.24
N PRO A 340 -10.86 -4.71 4.85
CA PRO A 340 -9.99 -4.53 6.01
C PRO A 340 -10.38 -5.50 7.11
N PHE A 341 -9.41 -6.04 7.84
CA PHE A 341 -9.69 -6.90 8.97
C PHE A 341 -8.82 -6.55 10.18
N PHE A 342 -9.35 -6.83 11.38
CA PHE A 342 -8.77 -6.46 12.65
C PHE A 342 -8.94 -7.58 13.65
N SER A 343 -7.90 -7.77 14.49
CA SER A 343 -7.91 -8.67 15.65
C SER A 343 -7.13 -8.01 16.77
N PRO A 344 -7.78 -7.53 17.81
CA PRO A 344 -7.09 -7.07 19.01
C PRO A 344 -6.50 -8.27 19.75
N GLY A 345 -5.41 -8.04 20.45
CA GLY A 345 -4.79 -9.03 21.31
C GLY A 345 -5.72 -9.52 22.41
N LEU A 346 -5.39 -10.68 22.97
CA LEU A 346 -6.09 -11.20 24.12
C LEU A 346 -5.79 -10.31 25.35
N SER A 347 -6.79 -10.10 26.19
CA SER A 347 -6.59 -9.40 27.45
C SER A 347 -5.64 -10.22 28.34
N GLN A 348 -4.47 -9.66 28.66
CA GLN A 348 -3.53 -10.29 29.58
C GLN A 348 -3.92 -9.98 31.03
N GLY A 349 -4.16 -11.02 31.84
CA GLY A 349 -4.35 -10.92 33.29
C GLY A 349 -5.59 -10.14 33.74
N GLY A 350 -6.69 -10.17 32.98
CA GLY A 350 -7.97 -9.55 33.37
C GLY A 350 -8.04 -8.04 33.22
N ARG A 351 -7.00 -7.39 32.65
CA ARG A 351 -7.07 -5.99 32.21
C ARG A 351 -7.45 -5.98 30.72
N SER A 352 -8.47 -5.19 30.38
CA SER A 352 -8.81 -4.94 28.97
C SER A 352 -7.58 -4.41 28.24
N ALA A 353 -7.15 -5.10 27.17
CA ALA A 353 -6.13 -4.55 26.27
C ALA A 353 -6.66 -3.21 25.71
N SER A 354 -5.76 -2.24 25.48
CA SER A 354 -6.13 -1.01 24.77
C SER A 354 -6.83 -1.39 23.45
N PRO A 355 -7.86 -0.66 23.02
CA PRO A 355 -8.54 -0.98 21.76
C PRO A 355 -7.64 -0.76 20.55
N LEU A 356 -7.88 -1.50 19.46
CA LEU A 356 -7.50 -1.05 18.12
C LEU A 356 -8.49 0.01 17.68
N VAL A 357 -7.99 1.15 17.18
CA VAL A 357 -8.84 2.24 16.72
C VAL A 357 -8.58 2.49 15.23
N VAL A 358 -9.65 2.44 14.45
CA VAL A 358 -9.61 2.87 13.04
C VAL A 358 -9.65 4.39 13.05
N CYS A 359 -8.57 5.02 12.60
CA CYS A 359 -8.49 6.48 12.61
C CYS A 359 -9.39 7.06 11.52
N PRO A 360 -10.29 8.00 11.83
CA PRO A 360 -11.08 8.70 10.84
C PRO A 360 -10.17 9.49 9.89
N SER A 361 -10.63 9.70 8.67
CA SER A 361 -10.01 10.69 7.78
C SER A 361 -10.12 12.06 8.46
N MET A 362 -9.01 12.76 8.65
CA MET A 362 -9.08 14.12 9.19
C MET A 362 -9.81 15.01 8.17
N ASP A 363 -10.90 15.65 8.59
CA ASP A 363 -11.50 16.76 7.86
C ASP A 363 -10.43 17.83 7.64
N GLN A 364 -10.22 18.25 6.39
CA GLN A 364 -9.31 19.36 6.04
C GLN A 364 -9.90 20.74 6.42
N ASN A 365 -10.58 20.86 7.56
CA ASN A 365 -11.19 22.09 8.04
C ASN A 365 -10.73 22.45 9.46
N GLU A 366 -9.43 22.42 9.73
CA GLU A 366 -8.83 23.18 10.83
C GLU A 366 -7.46 23.70 10.38
N GLY A 367 -7.49 24.88 9.75
CA GLY A 367 -6.28 25.64 9.39
C GLY A 367 -6.65 27.00 8.87
#